data_ec4330f98d81298ae630d5f20691c171
#
_entry.id   ec4330f98d81298ae630d5f20691c171
#
_cell.length_a   1.000
_cell.length_b   1.000
_cell.length_c   1.000
_cell.angle_alpha   90.00
_cell.angle_beta   90.00
_cell.angle_gamma   90.00
#
_symmetry.space_group_name_H-M   'P 1'
#
loop_
_entity.id
_entity.type
_entity.pdbx_description
1 polymer ?
#
loop_
_entity_poly.entity_id
_entity_poly.type
_entity_poly.pdbx_seq_one_letter_code
_entity_poly.pdbx_strand_id
1 'polypeptide(L)'
;IGMIRYGSQHLTGRDLEFLKDLPVSMTVQNDGMPDLMMCHGSPRNLSEKILPGHVENKEIFADVAPKYILCGHTHRVANFTQYGKTVWNSGSVGCPLNGKSKAEFMILHSKDKQWEVEFVTLDYDVEAVIKEMREKSFYETAPFWTQVSEQLLRGGTVAHGTALNRAMELCQMKYGECKWPMIPEECWEQACAEIFTEK
;
A
#
# COMPACT_ATOMS: atom_id res chain seq x y z
N ILE A 1 -14.96 6.71 -1.34
CA ILE A 1 -15.50 6.62 -2.72
C ILE A 1 -14.93 7.73 -3.61
N GLY A 2 -14.77 8.97 -3.12
CA GLY A 2 -14.31 10.13 -3.88
C GLY A 2 -13.05 9.87 -4.71
N MET A 3 -11.98 9.34 -4.10
CA MET A 3 -10.71 9.05 -4.81
C MET A 3 -10.85 7.97 -5.87
N ILE A 4 -11.66 6.93 -5.63
CA ILE A 4 -11.91 5.88 -6.64
C ILE A 4 -12.65 6.49 -7.82
N ARG A 5 -13.66 7.33 -7.57
CA ARG A 5 -14.40 8.04 -8.62
C ARG A 5 -13.48 8.98 -9.39
N TYR A 6 -12.68 9.78 -8.69
CA TYR A 6 -11.69 10.65 -9.32
C TYR A 6 -10.75 9.86 -10.23
N GLY A 7 -10.13 8.79 -9.72
CA GLY A 7 -9.24 7.93 -10.52
C GLY A 7 -9.95 7.37 -11.75
N SER A 8 -11.15 6.82 -11.61
CA SER A 8 -11.89 6.24 -12.73
C SER A 8 -12.27 7.27 -13.82
N GLN A 9 -12.45 8.53 -13.46
CA GLN A 9 -12.76 9.63 -14.40
C GLN A 9 -11.51 10.12 -15.17
N HIS A 10 -10.30 9.84 -14.65
CA HIS A 10 -9.04 10.27 -15.26
C HIS A 10 -8.30 9.14 -15.99
N LEU A 11 -8.79 7.90 -15.89
CA LEU A 11 -8.26 6.76 -16.63
C LEU A 11 -8.93 6.68 -18.03
N THR A 12 -8.10 6.45 -19.05
CA THR A 12 -8.59 6.15 -20.41
C THR A 12 -9.01 4.68 -20.51
N GLY A 13 -9.75 4.34 -21.58
CA GLY A 13 -10.07 2.93 -21.87
C GLY A 13 -8.81 2.05 -21.98
N ARG A 14 -7.73 2.58 -22.57
CA ARG A 14 -6.44 1.89 -22.67
C ARG A 14 -5.79 1.63 -21.31
N ASP A 15 -5.88 2.60 -20.38
CA ASP A 15 -5.35 2.43 -19.02
C ASP A 15 -6.13 1.36 -18.27
N LEU A 16 -7.45 1.32 -18.42
CA LEU A 16 -8.31 0.30 -17.81
C LEU A 16 -8.02 -1.10 -18.37
N GLU A 17 -7.81 -1.24 -19.67
CA GLU A 17 -7.40 -2.51 -20.28
C GLU A 17 -6.04 -2.96 -19.74
N PHE A 18 -5.06 -2.08 -19.72
CA PHE A 18 -3.74 -2.37 -19.13
C PHE A 18 -3.84 -2.85 -17.68
N LEU A 19 -4.59 -2.14 -16.84
CA LEU A 19 -4.76 -2.50 -15.42
C LEU A 19 -5.48 -3.83 -15.25
N LYS A 20 -6.46 -4.14 -16.11
CA LYS A 20 -7.22 -5.40 -16.08
C LYS A 20 -6.34 -6.62 -16.38
N ASP A 21 -5.36 -6.44 -17.27
CA ASP A 21 -4.49 -7.52 -17.72
C ASP A 21 -3.27 -7.74 -16.80
N LEU A 22 -3.08 -6.90 -15.77
CA LEU A 22 -2.00 -7.09 -14.80
C LEU A 22 -2.22 -8.36 -13.98
N PRO A 23 -1.21 -9.24 -13.88
CA PRO A 23 -1.29 -10.44 -13.07
C PRO A 23 -1.23 -10.11 -11.58
N VAL A 24 -1.84 -10.95 -10.73
CA VAL A 24 -1.74 -10.86 -9.26
C VAL A 24 -0.29 -11.01 -8.80
N SER A 25 0.47 -11.87 -9.48
CA SER A 25 1.89 -12.07 -9.27
C SER A 25 2.58 -12.49 -10.57
N MET A 26 3.87 -12.29 -10.63
CA MET A 26 4.70 -12.73 -11.76
C MET A 26 6.06 -13.22 -11.28
N THR A 27 6.63 -14.20 -11.99
CA THR A 27 8.01 -14.61 -11.79
C THR A 27 8.91 -13.86 -12.76
N VAL A 28 9.85 -13.12 -12.22
CA VAL A 28 10.90 -12.46 -12.99
C VAL A 28 12.07 -13.44 -13.12
N GLN A 29 12.42 -13.74 -14.35
CA GLN A 29 13.56 -14.58 -14.71
C GLN A 29 14.64 -13.73 -15.36
N ASN A 30 15.88 -13.98 -14.98
CA ASN A 30 17.04 -13.32 -15.57
C ASN A 30 18.19 -14.34 -15.69
N ASP A 31 18.80 -14.44 -16.84
CA ASP A 31 19.82 -15.46 -17.12
C ASP A 31 20.91 -15.51 -16.07
N GLY A 32 21.07 -16.69 -15.47
CA GLY A 32 22.08 -16.95 -14.45
C GLY A 32 21.77 -16.40 -13.04
N MET A 33 20.61 -15.79 -12.85
CA MET A 33 20.12 -15.30 -11.56
C MET A 33 19.03 -16.21 -10.99
N PRO A 34 18.87 -16.29 -9.66
CA PRO A 34 17.71 -16.95 -9.07
C PRO A 34 16.41 -16.23 -9.45
N ASP A 35 15.38 -17.01 -9.72
CA ASP A 35 14.03 -16.49 -9.98
C ASP A 35 13.51 -15.66 -8.81
N LEU A 36 12.80 -14.57 -9.14
CA LEU A 36 12.19 -13.65 -8.21
C LEU A 36 10.67 -13.61 -8.42
N MET A 37 9.89 -13.94 -7.38
CA MET A 37 8.44 -13.72 -7.37
C MET A 37 8.18 -12.23 -7.07
N MET A 38 7.37 -11.60 -7.90
CA MET A 38 6.91 -10.22 -7.68
C MET A 38 5.39 -10.16 -7.56
N CYS A 39 4.88 -9.48 -6.53
CA CYS A 39 3.45 -9.31 -6.27
C CYS A 39 3.20 -7.97 -5.56
N HIS A 40 1.92 -7.51 -5.51
CA HIS A 40 1.57 -6.34 -4.69
C HIS A 40 1.41 -6.72 -3.22
N GLY A 41 0.45 -7.56 -2.88
CA GLY A 41 0.23 -8.09 -1.53
C GLY A 41 0.97 -9.41 -1.34
N SER A 42 0.32 -10.52 -1.71
CA SER A 42 0.91 -11.85 -1.76
C SER A 42 0.84 -12.43 -3.17
N PRO A 43 1.54 -13.54 -3.46
CA PRO A 43 1.45 -14.20 -4.76
C PRO A 43 0.03 -14.67 -5.16
N ARG A 44 -0.87 -14.80 -4.20
CA ARG A 44 -2.24 -15.30 -4.40
C ARG A 44 -3.33 -14.24 -4.19
N ASN A 45 -3.02 -13.10 -3.55
CA ASN A 45 -4.03 -12.09 -3.22
C ASN A 45 -3.42 -10.68 -3.10
N LEU A 46 -4.02 -9.71 -3.78
CA LEU A 46 -3.56 -8.31 -3.80
C LEU A 46 -3.62 -7.63 -2.43
N SER A 47 -4.53 -8.04 -1.55
CA SER A 47 -4.76 -7.42 -0.24
C SER A 47 -4.18 -8.21 0.93
N GLU A 48 -3.57 -9.38 0.67
CA GLU A 48 -2.97 -10.21 1.71
C GLU A 48 -1.59 -9.69 2.11
N LYS A 49 -1.39 -9.49 3.40
CA LYS A 49 -0.14 -8.92 3.93
C LYS A 49 0.91 -10.02 4.17
N ILE A 50 2.14 -9.79 3.74
CA ILE A 50 3.30 -10.58 4.13
C ILE A 50 4.08 -9.78 5.16
N LEU A 51 4.11 -10.25 6.42
CA LEU A 51 4.73 -9.55 7.53
C LEU A 51 5.75 -10.45 8.24
N PRO A 52 6.86 -9.89 8.76
CA PRO A 52 7.87 -10.66 9.49
C PRO A 52 7.26 -11.39 10.69
N GLY A 53 7.56 -12.69 10.84
CA GLY A 53 7.15 -13.50 11.97
C GLY A 53 5.70 -14.01 11.94
N HIS A 54 4.88 -13.64 10.97
CA HIS A 54 3.51 -14.11 10.85
C HIS A 54 3.45 -15.60 10.45
N VAL A 55 2.63 -16.37 11.13
CA VAL A 55 2.49 -17.82 10.89
C VAL A 55 1.78 -18.12 9.57
N GLU A 56 0.92 -17.22 9.13
CA GLU A 56 0.18 -17.28 7.87
C GLU A 56 1.12 -17.31 6.66
N ASN A 57 2.33 -16.76 6.79
CA ASN A 57 3.35 -16.82 5.75
C ASN A 57 3.67 -18.26 5.32
N LYS A 58 3.47 -19.25 6.20
CA LYS A 58 3.70 -20.66 5.87
C LYS A 58 2.80 -21.13 4.74
N GLU A 59 1.52 -20.76 4.80
CA GLU A 59 0.55 -21.12 3.75
C GLU A 59 0.76 -20.29 2.48
N ILE A 60 1.06 -19.00 2.65
CA ILE A 60 1.33 -18.09 1.51
C ILE A 60 2.50 -18.61 0.68
N PHE A 61 3.54 -19.15 1.33
CA PHE A 61 4.77 -19.57 0.66
C PHE A 61 4.75 -21.03 0.18
N ALA A 62 3.74 -21.82 0.55
CA ALA A 62 3.70 -23.25 0.27
C ALA A 62 3.86 -23.58 -1.21
N ASP A 63 3.18 -22.86 -2.09
CA ASP A 63 3.18 -23.07 -3.54
C ASP A 63 4.08 -22.08 -4.31
N VAL A 64 4.91 -21.32 -3.62
CA VAL A 64 5.82 -20.36 -4.25
C VAL A 64 7.16 -21.05 -4.56
N ALA A 65 7.46 -21.28 -5.83
CA ALA A 65 8.71 -21.90 -6.25
C ALA A 65 9.94 -20.99 -6.02
N PRO A 66 9.96 -19.69 -6.43
CA PRO A 66 11.09 -18.81 -6.22
C PRO A 66 11.46 -18.66 -4.74
N LYS A 67 12.78 -18.61 -4.48
CA LYS A 67 13.32 -18.32 -3.12
C LYS A 67 13.08 -16.89 -2.68
N TYR A 68 13.09 -15.96 -3.63
CA TYR A 68 12.98 -14.53 -3.37
C TYR A 68 11.58 -14.02 -3.71
N ILE A 69 11.00 -13.23 -2.82
CA ILE A 69 9.69 -12.61 -2.97
C ILE A 69 9.83 -11.10 -2.78
N LEU A 70 9.45 -10.34 -3.79
CA LEU A 70 9.32 -8.89 -3.75
C LEU A 70 7.84 -8.53 -3.63
N CYS A 71 7.47 -7.84 -2.56
CA CYS A 71 6.09 -7.42 -2.32
C CYS A 71 6.00 -5.94 -1.93
N GLY A 72 4.78 -5.42 -1.83
CA GLY A 72 4.44 -4.07 -1.42
C GLY A 72 3.32 -4.05 -0.38
N HIS A 73 2.24 -3.33 -0.68
CA HIS A 73 0.97 -3.28 0.06
C HIS A 73 1.04 -2.76 1.50
N THR A 74 2.02 -3.18 2.30
CA THR A 74 2.11 -2.78 3.72
C THR A 74 2.67 -1.38 3.91
N HIS A 75 3.27 -0.77 2.87
CA HIS A 75 3.96 0.52 2.92
C HIS A 75 5.08 0.60 3.97
N ARG A 76 5.65 -0.54 4.34
CA ARG A 76 6.75 -0.64 5.32
C ARG A 76 7.90 -1.42 4.72
N VAL A 77 9.09 -0.86 4.79
CA VAL A 77 10.30 -1.55 4.40
C VAL A 77 10.46 -2.83 5.23
N ALA A 78 10.72 -3.94 4.55
CA ALA A 78 10.99 -5.21 5.19
C ALA A 78 12.05 -5.99 4.43
N ASN A 79 12.91 -6.68 5.19
CA ASN A 79 13.89 -7.66 4.70
C ASN A 79 13.99 -8.78 5.73
N PHE A 80 13.46 -9.95 5.40
CA PHE A 80 13.49 -11.09 6.31
C PHE A 80 13.47 -12.42 5.56
N THR A 81 13.89 -13.47 6.24
CA THR A 81 13.82 -14.86 5.74
C THR A 81 12.94 -15.68 6.67
N GLN A 82 11.94 -16.36 6.11
CA GLN A 82 11.01 -17.21 6.85
C GLN A 82 10.53 -18.36 5.95
N TYR A 83 10.42 -19.56 6.50
CA TYR A 83 10.00 -20.77 5.77
C TYR A 83 10.75 -20.98 4.44
N GLY A 84 12.07 -20.70 4.43
CA GLY A 84 12.92 -20.88 3.26
C GLY A 84 12.79 -19.80 2.17
N LYS A 85 11.95 -18.78 2.37
CA LYS A 85 11.80 -17.64 1.47
C LYS A 85 12.44 -16.40 2.05
N THR A 86 13.12 -15.63 1.19
CA THR A 86 13.61 -14.28 1.51
C THR A 86 12.62 -13.29 0.93
N VAL A 87 12.08 -12.44 1.78
CA VAL A 87 11.05 -11.46 1.42
C VAL A 87 11.61 -10.05 1.53
N TRP A 88 11.36 -9.26 0.50
CA TRP A 88 11.66 -7.84 0.47
C TRP A 88 10.39 -7.03 0.21
N ASN A 89 10.18 -5.99 1.01
CA ASN A 89 9.18 -4.98 0.76
C ASN A 89 9.87 -3.63 0.64
N SER A 90 9.65 -2.95 -0.46
CA SER A 90 10.33 -1.69 -0.78
C SER A 90 9.87 -0.48 0.06
N GLY A 91 8.83 -0.64 0.87
CA GLY A 91 8.18 0.51 1.52
C GLY A 91 7.20 1.20 0.59
N SER A 92 7.13 2.51 0.64
CA SER A 92 6.21 3.31 -0.18
C SER A 92 6.85 4.61 -0.64
N VAL A 93 6.70 4.93 -1.91
CA VAL A 93 7.13 6.22 -2.47
C VAL A 93 6.19 7.35 -2.02
N GLY A 94 4.87 7.10 -1.96
CA GLY A 94 3.88 8.14 -1.73
C GLY A 94 3.31 8.20 -0.31
N CYS A 95 3.17 7.07 0.37
CA CYS A 95 2.52 6.99 1.69
C CYS A 95 3.27 6.04 2.64
N PRO A 96 4.54 6.33 3.01
CA PRO A 96 5.29 5.48 3.93
C PRO A 96 4.64 5.47 5.32
N LEU A 97 4.55 4.27 5.92
CA LEU A 97 3.99 4.06 7.28
C LEU A 97 5.10 3.91 8.33
N ASN A 98 6.15 4.69 8.23
CA ASN A 98 7.34 4.63 9.07
C ASN A 98 7.55 5.87 9.96
N GLY A 99 6.61 6.80 9.95
CA GLY A 99 6.72 8.06 10.71
C GLY A 99 7.69 9.08 10.10
N LYS A 100 8.04 8.94 8.83
CA LYS A 100 8.97 9.82 8.11
C LYS A 100 8.30 10.42 6.88
N SER A 101 8.62 11.69 6.58
CA SER A 101 8.16 12.40 5.38
C SER A 101 9.11 12.14 4.20
N LYS A 102 9.39 10.87 3.90
CA LYS A 102 10.39 10.47 2.89
C LYS A 102 9.86 9.37 1.99
N ALA A 103 10.22 9.42 0.73
CA ALA A 103 9.94 8.35 -0.22
C ALA A 103 10.88 7.17 0.02
N GLU A 104 10.35 5.95 -0.04
CA GLU A 104 11.11 4.71 0.12
C GLU A 104 10.98 3.83 -1.11
N PHE A 105 12.10 3.32 -1.60
CA PHE A 105 12.16 2.33 -2.66
C PHE A 105 13.39 1.43 -2.47
N MET A 106 13.56 0.44 -3.31
CA MET A 106 14.74 -0.39 -3.29
C MET A 106 15.33 -0.60 -4.67
N ILE A 107 16.63 -0.89 -4.70
CA ILE A 107 17.37 -1.30 -5.89
C ILE A 107 17.85 -2.73 -5.67
N LEU A 108 17.63 -3.59 -6.66
CA LEU A 108 18.18 -4.93 -6.69
C LEU A 108 19.42 -4.94 -7.57
N HIS A 109 20.54 -5.34 -6.99
CA HIS A 109 21.80 -5.53 -7.68
C HIS A 109 22.01 -7.02 -7.96
N SER A 110 22.40 -7.36 -9.20
CA SER A 110 22.85 -8.68 -9.52
C SER A 110 24.36 -8.76 -9.27
N LYS A 111 24.78 -9.65 -8.37
CA LYS A 111 26.20 -9.85 -8.06
C LYS A 111 26.46 -11.32 -7.75
N ASP A 112 27.49 -11.88 -8.40
CA ASP A 112 27.91 -13.29 -8.19
C ASP A 112 26.73 -14.29 -8.26
N LYS A 113 25.80 -14.08 -9.20
CA LYS A 113 24.57 -14.87 -9.37
C LYS A 113 23.65 -14.86 -8.15
N GLN A 114 23.67 -13.80 -7.38
CA GLN A 114 22.78 -13.56 -6.25
C GLN A 114 22.20 -12.15 -6.30
N TRP A 115 21.06 -11.97 -5.66
CA TRP A 115 20.45 -10.66 -5.48
C TRP A 115 20.97 -10.02 -4.21
N GLU A 116 21.51 -8.81 -4.32
CA GLU A 116 21.77 -7.89 -3.21
C GLU A 116 20.71 -6.78 -3.23
N VAL A 117 20.14 -6.44 -2.07
CA VAL A 117 19.11 -5.40 -1.95
C VAL A 117 19.69 -4.15 -1.30
N GLU A 118 19.43 -3.00 -1.91
CA GLU A 118 19.71 -1.68 -1.37
C GLU A 118 18.38 -0.95 -1.12
N PHE A 119 18.13 -0.57 0.13
CA PHE A 119 16.96 0.26 0.47
C PHE A 119 17.35 1.72 0.43
N VAL A 120 16.61 2.49 -0.32
CA VAL A 120 16.87 3.91 -0.55
C VAL A 120 15.73 4.74 0.04
N THR A 121 16.11 5.82 0.71
CA THR A 121 15.18 6.80 1.26
C THR A 121 15.52 8.17 0.69
N LEU A 122 14.54 8.85 0.09
CA LEU A 122 14.70 10.16 -0.52
C LEU A 122 13.84 11.23 0.15
N ASP A 123 14.44 12.40 0.31
CA ASP A 123 13.69 13.62 0.61
C ASP A 123 13.01 14.15 -0.66
N TYR A 124 11.81 14.69 -0.50
CA TYR A 124 11.07 15.37 -1.57
C TYR A 124 10.23 16.50 -0.99
N ASP A 125 9.75 17.40 -1.85
CA ASP A 125 8.94 18.54 -1.45
C ASP A 125 7.50 18.13 -1.12
N VAL A 126 7.26 17.75 0.13
CA VAL A 126 5.94 17.36 0.65
C VAL A 126 4.92 18.48 0.51
N GLU A 127 5.34 19.74 0.72
CA GLU A 127 4.42 20.88 0.61
C GLU A 127 3.98 21.13 -0.83
N ALA A 128 4.84 20.87 -1.80
CA ALA A 128 4.46 20.93 -3.21
C ALA A 128 3.40 19.87 -3.54
N VAL A 129 3.54 18.65 -3.03
CA VAL A 129 2.52 17.59 -3.22
C VAL A 129 1.20 18.00 -2.57
N ILE A 130 1.21 18.49 -1.34
CA ILE A 130 -0.01 18.93 -0.64
C ILE A 130 -0.68 20.11 -1.35
N LYS A 131 0.13 21.04 -1.89
CA LYS A 131 -0.38 22.14 -2.71
C LYS A 131 -1.08 21.61 -3.97
N GLU A 132 -0.48 20.64 -4.67
CA GLU A 132 -1.09 20.01 -5.84
C GLU A 132 -2.41 19.31 -5.48
N MET A 133 -2.49 18.61 -4.33
CA MET A 133 -3.72 18.00 -3.85
C MET A 133 -4.86 19.03 -3.68
N ARG A 134 -4.55 20.26 -3.22
CA ARG A 134 -5.52 21.35 -3.13
C ARG A 134 -5.90 21.86 -4.52
N GLU A 135 -4.96 22.09 -5.40
CA GLU A 135 -5.19 22.56 -6.78
C GLU A 135 -6.04 21.55 -7.60
N LYS A 136 -5.94 20.26 -7.28
CA LYS A 136 -6.76 19.20 -7.88
C LYS A 136 -8.09 18.93 -7.16
N SER A 137 -8.47 19.76 -6.22
CA SER A 137 -9.72 19.66 -5.45
C SER A 137 -9.88 18.32 -4.71
N PHE A 138 -8.80 17.72 -4.21
CA PHE A 138 -8.90 16.46 -3.47
C PHE A 138 -9.60 16.62 -2.14
N TYR A 139 -9.46 17.78 -1.49
CA TYR A 139 -10.12 18.08 -0.21
C TYR A 139 -11.64 18.17 -0.35
N GLU A 140 -12.15 18.60 -1.50
CA GLU A 140 -13.57 18.65 -1.83
C GLU A 140 -14.08 17.29 -2.32
N THR A 141 -13.26 16.59 -3.11
CA THR A 141 -13.64 15.31 -3.76
C THR A 141 -13.64 14.15 -2.78
N ALA A 142 -12.69 14.11 -1.84
CA ALA A 142 -12.50 13.02 -0.89
C ALA A 142 -11.84 13.53 0.41
N PRO A 143 -12.55 14.39 1.20
CA PRO A 143 -11.97 15.15 2.31
C PRO A 143 -11.24 14.25 3.32
N PHE A 144 -11.87 13.19 3.79
CA PHE A 144 -11.32 12.31 4.82
C PHE A 144 -10.12 11.50 4.32
N TRP A 145 -10.19 10.99 3.09
CA TRP A 145 -9.06 10.29 2.47
C TRP A 145 -7.86 11.22 2.30
N THR A 146 -8.12 12.45 1.86
CA THR A 146 -7.10 13.48 1.66
C THR A 146 -6.45 13.91 2.97
N GLN A 147 -7.24 14.05 4.04
CA GLN A 147 -6.75 14.36 5.39
C GLN A 147 -5.78 13.27 5.91
N VAL A 148 -6.14 11.99 5.73
CA VAL A 148 -5.23 10.88 6.08
C VAL A 148 -3.98 10.90 5.21
N SER A 149 -4.10 11.17 3.90
CA SER A 149 -2.96 11.28 3.00
C SER A 149 -2.02 12.42 3.39
N GLU A 150 -2.54 13.61 3.68
CA GLU A 150 -1.73 14.75 4.13
C GLU A 150 -0.96 14.43 5.42
N GLN A 151 -1.63 13.81 6.38
CA GLN A 151 -1.02 13.38 7.64
C GLN A 151 0.13 12.38 7.40
N LEU A 152 -0.05 11.40 6.49
CA LEU A 152 0.99 10.45 6.12
C LEU A 152 2.18 11.13 5.42
N LEU A 153 1.92 12.02 4.49
CA LEU A 153 2.94 12.81 3.81
C LEU A 153 3.79 13.64 4.79
N ARG A 154 3.19 14.13 5.87
CA ARG A 154 3.88 14.86 6.96
C ARG A 154 4.55 13.95 8.00
N GLY A 155 4.67 12.67 7.75
CA GLY A 155 5.31 11.71 8.64
C GLY A 155 4.41 11.13 9.74
N GLY A 156 3.10 11.23 9.59
CA GLY A 156 2.18 10.52 10.45
C GLY A 156 2.16 9.01 10.18
N THR A 157 1.51 8.26 11.05
CA THR A 157 1.49 6.79 11.01
C THR A 157 0.10 6.18 10.87
N VAL A 158 -0.94 7.01 10.78
CA VAL A 158 -2.33 6.55 10.63
C VAL A 158 -2.56 6.13 9.18
N ALA A 159 -2.69 4.83 8.95
CA ALA A 159 -2.98 4.29 7.63
C ALA A 159 -4.44 4.56 7.21
N HIS A 160 -4.69 4.69 5.91
CA HIS A 160 -6.05 4.79 5.35
C HIS A 160 -6.96 3.62 5.80
N GLY A 161 -6.40 2.41 5.93
CA GLY A 161 -7.12 1.25 6.45
C GLY A 161 -7.61 1.42 7.90
N THR A 162 -6.90 2.18 8.73
CA THR A 162 -7.34 2.47 10.10
C THR A 162 -8.62 3.32 10.08
N ALA A 163 -8.64 4.41 9.30
CA ALA A 163 -9.81 5.25 9.14
C ALA A 163 -10.98 4.49 8.48
N LEU A 164 -10.70 3.67 7.48
CA LEU A 164 -11.71 2.82 6.83
C LEU A 164 -12.35 1.84 7.84
N ASN A 165 -11.55 1.09 8.58
CA ASN A 165 -12.06 0.12 9.54
C ASN A 165 -12.92 0.81 10.60
N ARG A 166 -12.47 1.95 11.12
CA ARG A 166 -13.25 2.71 12.09
C ARG A 166 -14.57 3.24 11.51
N ALA A 167 -14.55 3.77 10.30
CA ALA A 167 -15.76 4.20 9.61
C ALA A 167 -16.75 3.05 9.36
N MET A 168 -16.25 1.86 9.03
CA MET A 168 -17.07 0.65 8.87
C MET A 168 -17.70 0.20 10.20
N GLU A 169 -16.93 0.21 11.29
CA GLU A 169 -17.44 -0.08 12.63
C GLU A 169 -18.57 0.87 13.03
N LEU A 170 -18.35 2.17 12.86
CA LEU A 170 -19.36 3.19 13.15
C LEU A 170 -20.61 3.01 12.28
N CYS A 171 -20.44 2.70 11.02
CA CYS A 171 -21.54 2.39 10.10
C CYS A 171 -22.33 1.16 10.58
N GLN A 172 -21.66 0.08 10.94
CA GLN A 172 -22.27 -1.14 11.47
C GLN A 172 -23.03 -0.87 12.77
N MET A 173 -22.44 -0.08 13.68
CA MET A 173 -23.08 0.29 14.94
C MET A 173 -24.33 1.15 14.74
N LYS A 174 -24.30 2.10 13.80
CA LYS A 174 -25.37 3.07 13.60
C LYS A 174 -26.53 2.53 12.76
N TYR A 175 -26.23 1.71 11.76
CA TYR A 175 -27.21 1.26 10.76
C TYR A 175 -27.51 -0.25 10.81
N GLY A 176 -26.79 -1.03 11.64
CA GLY A 176 -26.93 -2.48 11.70
C GLY A 176 -26.30 -3.25 10.54
N GLU A 177 -25.88 -2.56 9.49
CA GLU A 177 -25.16 -3.13 8.35
C GLU A 177 -24.13 -2.14 7.79
N CYS A 178 -23.07 -2.67 7.19
CA CYS A 178 -22.08 -1.87 6.48
C CYS A 178 -21.64 -2.58 5.20
N LYS A 179 -21.78 -1.92 4.07
CA LYS A 179 -21.38 -2.46 2.76
C LYS A 179 -20.34 -1.55 2.10
N TRP A 180 -19.13 -2.02 1.99
CA TRP A 180 -18.12 -1.36 1.16
C TRP A 180 -18.55 -1.36 -0.32
N PRO A 181 -18.43 -0.22 -1.04
CA PRO A 181 -17.88 1.09 -0.62
C PRO A 181 -18.94 2.09 -0.10
N MET A 182 -20.15 1.65 0.22
CA MET A 182 -21.31 2.48 0.53
C MET A 182 -21.35 2.92 2.00
N ILE A 183 -20.23 3.48 2.50
CA ILE A 183 -20.14 3.99 3.87
C ILE A 183 -20.62 5.45 3.88
N PRO A 184 -21.63 5.82 4.74
CA PRO A 184 -22.08 7.19 4.89
C PRO A 184 -20.97 8.15 5.29
N GLU A 185 -21.02 9.39 4.78
CA GLU A 185 -19.98 10.40 4.96
C GLU A 185 -19.76 10.75 6.44
N GLU A 186 -20.84 10.82 7.22
CA GLU A 186 -20.80 11.06 8.66
C GLU A 186 -20.01 10.01 9.45
N CYS A 187 -19.99 8.75 9.00
CA CYS A 187 -19.17 7.70 9.62
C CYS A 187 -17.67 7.95 9.36
N TRP A 188 -17.32 8.46 8.19
CA TRP A 188 -15.96 8.88 7.88
C TRP A 188 -15.54 10.11 8.68
N GLU A 189 -16.43 11.12 8.76
CA GLU A 189 -16.20 12.32 9.55
C GLU A 189 -15.92 11.99 11.00
N GLN A 190 -16.78 11.18 11.62
CA GLN A 190 -16.61 10.74 12.99
C GLN A 190 -15.33 9.91 13.17
N ALA A 191 -15.04 8.96 12.28
CA ALA A 191 -13.84 8.15 12.34
C ALA A 191 -12.56 9.00 12.30
N CYS A 192 -12.51 9.98 11.40
CA CYS A 192 -11.37 10.89 11.32
C CYS A 192 -11.26 11.81 12.53
N ALA A 193 -12.40 12.32 13.04
CA ALA A 193 -12.41 13.13 14.26
C ALA A 193 -11.85 12.36 15.46
N GLU A 194 -12.27 11.11 15.66
CA GLU A 194 -11.77 10.27 16.75
C GLU A 194 -10.26 9.98 16.62
N ILE A 195 -9.81 9.58 15.42
CA ILE A 195 -8.41 9.21 15.14
C ILE A 195 -7.44 10.38 15.29
N PHE A 196 -7.86 11.60 14.91
CA PHE A 196 -6.98 12.77 14.93
C PHE A 196 -7.09 13.61 16.21
N THR A 197 -8.08 13.36 17.07
CA THR A 197 -8.20 14.01 18.40
C THR A 197 -7.51 13.24 19.54
N GLU A 198 -7.17 11.97 19.36
CA GLU A 198 -6.42 11.16 20.33
C GLU A 198 -4.89 11.45 20.32
N LYS A 199 -4.50 12.73 20.35
CA LYS A 199 -3.10 13.15 20.48
C LYS A 199 -2.85 13.81 21.81
#